data_3f6e09fc748862027fa537e00ef9764c
#
_entry.id   3f6e09fc748862027fa537e00ef9764c
#
_cell.length_a   1.000
_cell.length_b   1.000
_cell.length_c   1.000
_cell.angle_alpha   90.00
_cell.angle_beta   90.00
_cell.angle_gamma   90.00
#
_symmetry.space_group_name_H-M   'P 1'
#
loop_
_entity.id
_entity.type
_entity.pdbx_description
1 polymer ?
#
loop_
_entity_poly.entity_id
_entity_poly.type
_entity_poly.pdbx_seq_one_letter_code
_entity_poly.pdbx_strand_id
1 'polypeptide(L)'
;VVRVVPYKHNKDNPFIELFFHYNLGNNKTYLSPMSFGRPDPVAEFADKLKSTGNKDEWIQGKRLEPKMRTFAPVVVRGKESEGVKFWGFGKTVYQELLAVIADPDYGDITDATNGRDIGIERQTPAEAGNQYGKTTVRVKPNQTAITEDATLLTSIMDNQSDLTKLYNEPTYDELKDALQTFLNPSDDTQTTTATASTTTTEQVATQTATTAKTDVADAFDNLFNN
;
A
#
# COMPACT_ATOMS: atom_id res chain seq x y z
N VAL A 1 -6.78 1.85 -20.30
CA VAL A 1 -6.24 3.21 -20.46
C VAL A 1 -6.95 4.13 -19.48
N VAL A 2 -6.19 4.97 -18.80
CA VAL A 2 -6.71 5.94 -17.83
C VAL A 2 -6.16 7.34 -18.14
N ARG A 3 -6.86 8.37 -17.68
CA ARG A 3 -6.40 9.74 -17.59
C ARG A 3 -6.28 10.13 -16.11
N VAL A 4 -5.09 10.52 -15.67
CA VAL A 4 -4.94 11.18 -14.36
C VAL A 4 -5.57 12.58 -14.46
N VAL A 5 -6.39 12.92 -13.48
CA VAL A 5 -7.07 14.21 -13.44
C VAL A 5 -6.54 15.05 -12.28
N PRO A 6 -6.60 16.39 -12.36
CA PRO A 6 -6.28 17.25 -11.23
C PRO A 6 -7.09 16.87 -9.99
N TYR A 7 -6.46 16.85 -8.82
CA TYR A 7 -7.14 16.44 -7.60
C TYR A 7 -7.76 17.63 -6.88
N LYS A 8 -9.08 17.59 -6.66
CA LYS A 8 -9.82 18.68 -6.03
C LYS A 8 -9.31 19.05 -4.64
N HIS A 9 -8.85 18.07 -3.87
CA HIS A 9 -8.41 18.24 -2.48
C HIS A 9 -6.90 18.55 -2.34
N ASN A 10 -6.14 18.49 -3.44
CA ASN A 10 -4.75 18.92 -3.53
C ASN A 10 -4.45 19.36 -4.97
N LYS A 11 -4.53 20.66 -5.22
CA LYS A 11 -4.37 21.21 -6.57
C LYS A 11 -2.92 21.17 -7.08
N ASP A 12 -1.95 21.17 -6.17
CA ASP A 12 -0.53 21.21 -6.51
C ASP A 12 0.03 19.84 -6.88
N ASN A 13 -0.60 18.78 -6.37
CA ASN A 13 -0.15 17.40 -6.60
C ASN A 13 -1.35 16.44 -6.66
N PRO A 14 -1.60 15.78 -7.80
CA PRO A 14 -2.69 14.80 -7.90
C PRO A 14 -2.37 13.48 -7.19
N PHE A 15 -1.11 13.24 -6.82
CA PHE A 15 -0.71 12.01 -6.16
C PHE A 15 -0.89 12.11 -4.64
N ILE A 16 -1.48 11.06 -4.07
CA ILE A 16 -1.74 10.94 -2.65
C ILE A 16 -0.95 9.73 -2.15
N GLU A 17 -0.05 9.96 -1.19
CA GLU A 17 0.77 8.92 -0.60
C GLU A 17 0.19 8.51 0.74
N LEU A 18 -0.17 7.23 0.87
CA LEU A 18 -0.64 6.63 2.11
C LEU A 18 0.23 5.43 2.47
N PHE A 19 0.43 5.23 3.76
CA PHE A 19 1.19 4.12 4.30
C PHE A 19 0.26 3.08 4.91
N PHE A 20 0.56 1.80 4.71
CA PHE A 20 -0.27 0.69 5.18
C PHE A 20 0.57 -0.40 5.82
N HIS A 21 0.06 -0.96 6.90
CA HIS A 21 0.49 -2.23 7.44
C HIS A 21 -0.35 -3.34 6.86
N TYR A 22 0.30 -4.31 6.24
CA TYR A 22 -0.34 -5.47 5.64
C TYR A 22 -0.16 -6.71 6.51
N ASN A 23 -1.19 -7.55 6.54
CA ASN A 23 -1.19 -8.82 7.27
C ASN A 23 -0.91 -8.66 8.77
N LEU A 24 -1.32 -7.55 9.36
CA LEU A 24 -1.23 -7.30 10.80
C LEU A 24 -2.48 -7.83 11.48
N GLY A 25 -2.34 -8.55 12.60
CA GLY A 25 -3.44 -9.13 13.36
C GLY A 25 -4.50 -9.76 12.44
N ASN A 26 -4.81 -11.01 12.57
CA ASN A 26 -5.81 -11.71 11.75
C ASN A 26 -5.77 -11.39 10.23
N ASN A 27 -4.58 -11.17 9.67
CA ASN A 27 -4.31 -10.82 8.26
C ASN A 27 -5.04 -9.55 7.76
N LYS A 28 -5.31 -8.59 8.62
CA LYS A 28 -5.93 -7.32 8.24
C LYS A 28 -4.91 -6.32 7.70
N THR A 29 -5.42 -5.38 6.92
CA THR A 29 -4.67 -4.22 6.44
C THR A 29 -5.14 -2.99 7.20
N TYR A 30 -4.20 -2.23 7.76
CA TYR A 30 -4.47 -1.00 8.50
C TYR A 30 -3.79 0.18 7.81
N LEU A 31 -4.49 1.32 7.75
CA LEU A 31 -3.88 2.59 7.38
C LEU A 31 -2.96 3.02 8.51
N SER A 32 -1.72 3.33 8.18
CA SER A 32 -0.74 3.85 9.15
C SER A 32 -1.00 5.33 9.43
N PRO A 33 -1.07 5.76 10.69
CA PRO A 33 -1.17 7.17 11.09
C PRO A 33 0.00 8.03 10.59
N MET A 34 1.16 7.42 10.25
CA MET A 34 2.28 8.10 9.60
C MET A 34 1.87 8.79 8.29
N SER A 35 0.82 8.31 7.60
CA SER A 35 0.23 8.96 6.42
C SER A 35 -0.17 10.42 6.70
N PHE A 36 -0.41 10.75 7.95
CA PHE A 36 -0.85 12.08 8.43
C PHE A 36 0.15 12.71 9.42
N GLY A 37 1.39 12.19 9.48
CA GLY A 37 2.43 12.69 10.39
C GLY A 37 2.17 12.39 11.86
N ARG A 38 1.38 11.37 12.18
CA ARG A 38 1.03 10.96 13.55
C ARG A 38 1.85 9.76 13.99
N PRO A 39 2.06 9.56 15.32
CA PRO A 39 2.75 8.40 15.88
C PRO A 39 2.06 7.09 15.47
N ASP A 40 2.88 6.07 15.24
CA ASP A 40 2.44 4.73 14.80
C ASP A 40 3.17 3.66 15.63
N PRO A 41 2.46 2.94 16.52
CA PRO A 41 3.09 1.97 17.42
C PRO A 41 3.73 0.80 16.69
N VAL A 42 3.19 0.42 15.51
CA VAL A 42 3.76 -0.67 14.71
C VAL A 42 5.07 -0.26 14.07
N ALA A 43 5.15 0.99 13.58
CA ALA A 43 6.38 1.54 13.02
C ALA A 43 7.45 1.74 14.11
N GLU A 44 7.08 2.26 15.29
CA GLU A 44 7.96 2.41 16.44
C GLU A 44 8.55 1.07 16.88
N PHE A 45 7.72 0.04 16.95
CA PHE A 45 8.16 -1.31 17.26
C PHE A 45 9.05 -1.91 16.18
N ALA A 46 8.73 -1.71 14.91
CA ALA A 46 9.56 -2.12 13.78
C ALA A 46 10.97 -1.49 13.85
N ASP A 47 11.05 -0.21 14.20
CA ASP A 47 12.32 0.50 14.36
C ASP A 47 13.10 -0.02 15.58
N LYS A 48 12.42 -0.34 16.67
CA LYS A 48 13.02 -0.97 17.84
C LYS A 48 13.68 -2.30 17.47
N LEU A 49 12.95 -3.19 16.79
CA LEU A 49 13.48 -4.49 16.35
C LEU A 49 14.68 -4.35 15.41
N LYS A 50 14.66 -3.38 14.50
CA LYS A 50 15.78 -3.14 13.59
C LYS A 50 17.04 -2.60 14.29
N SER A 51 16.89 -1.98 15.46
CA SER A 51 17.98 -1.37 16.21
C SER A 51 18.71 -2.34 17.16
N THR A 52 18.17 -3.54 17.40
CA THR A 52 18.76 -4.51 18.36
C THR A 52 20.07 -5.14 17.91
N GLY A 53 20.37 -5.11 16.60
CA GLY A 53 21.53 -5.78 16.01
C GLY A 53 21.33 -7.28 15.76
N ASN A 54 20.18 -7.86 16.14
CA ASN A 54 19.81 -9.24 15.84
C ASN A 54 19.22 -9.33 14.43
N LYS A 55 19.72 -10.26 13.62
CA LYS A 55 19.29 -10.43 12.22
C LYS A 55 17.82 -10.85 12.10
N ASP A 56 17.36 -11.73 12.99
CA ASP A 56 15.99 -12.26 12.92
C ASP A 56 14.98 -11.19 13.35
N GLU A 57 15.28 -10.41 14.36
CA GLU A 57 14.49 -9.25 14.78
C GLU A 57 14.50 -8.16 13.70
N TRP A 58 15.63 -7.92 13.04
CA TRP A 58 15.71 -7.00 11.92
C TRP A 58 14.78 -7.41 10.77
N ILE A 59 14.74 -8.72 10.42
CA ILE A 59 13.83 -9.25 9.39
C ILE A 59 12.37 -9.07 9.79
N GLN A 60 12.04 -9.29 11.07
CA GLN A 60 10.68 -9.06 11.58
C GLN A 60 10.31 -7.58 11.54
N GLY A 61 11.20 -6.70 11.98
CA GLY A 61 11.02 -5.25 11.87
C GLY A 61 10.74 -4.81 10.43
N LYS A 62 11.50 -5.36 9.47
CA LYS A 62 11.27 -5.11 8.03
C LYS A 62 9.91 -5.56 7.51
N ARG A 63 9.32 -6.60 8.08
CA ARG A 63 7.97 -7.07 7.72
C ARG A 63 6.88 -6.16 8.27
N LEU A 64 7.10 -5.60 9.46
CA LEU A 64 6.18 -4.69 10.13
C LEU A 64 6.23 -3.26 9.60
N GLU A 65 7.29 -2.87 8.90
CA GLU A 65 7.37 -1.52 8.30
C GLU A 65 6.16 -1.22 7.43
N PRO A 66 5.57 -0.02 7.58
CA PRO A 66 4.47 0.40 6.73
C PRO A 66 4.94 0.51 5.27
N LYS A 67 4.09 0.08 4.35
CA LYS A 67 4.37 0.12 2.91
C LYS A 67 3.62 1.29 2.27
N MET A 68 4.36 2.14 1.58
CA MET A 68 3.81 3.25 0.83
C MET A 68 3.01 2.75 -0.38
N ARG A 69 1.81 3.30 -0.55
CA ARG A 69 0.98 3.21 -1.75
C ARG A 69 0.67 4.61 -2.22
N THR A 70 0.92 4.87 -3.48
CA THR A 70 0.52 6.11 -4.13
C THR A 70 -0.80 5.91 -4.85
N PHE A 71 -1.66 6.89 -4.74
CA PHE A 71 -2.96 6.91 -5.40
C PHE A 71 -3.04 8.13 -6.30
N ALA A 72 -3.74 7.99 -7.43
CA ALA A 72 -4.07 9.10 -8.32
C ALA A 72 -5.56 9.06 -8.66
N PRO A 73 -6.25 10.19 -8.68
CA PRO A 73 -7.59 10.29 -9.25
C PRO A 73 -7.50 10.09 -10.76
N VAL A 74 -8.29 9.18 -11.28
CA VAL A 74 -8.27 8.83 -12.70
C VAL A 74 -9.69 8.71 -13.26
N VAL A 75 -9.80 8.99 -14.54
CA VAL A 75 -10.97 8.63 -15.35
C VAL A 75 -10.56 7.48 -16.28
N VAL A 76 -11.38 6.46 -16.36
CA VAL A 76 -11.14 5.31 -17.25
C VAL A 76 -11.67 5.65 -18.64
N ARG A 77 -10.83 5.53 -19.67
CA ARG A 77 -11.22 5.82 -21.04
C ARG A 77 -12.31 4.87 -21.55
N GLY A 78 -13.36 5.46 -22.14
CA GLY A 78 -14.57 4.75 -22.55
C GLY A 78 -15.60 4.52 -21.43
N LYS A 79 -15.32 5.05 -20.23
CA LYS A 79 -16.18 4.98 -19.05
C LYS A 79 -16.19 6.28 -18.26
N GLU A 80 -16.05 7.40 -18.94
CA GLU A 80 -15.94 8.73 -18.34
C GLU A 80 -17.19 9.08 -17.50
N SER A 81 -18.35 8.58 -17.89
CA SER A 81 -19.62 8.74 -17.15
C SER A 81 -19.65 8.07 -15.77
N GLU A 82 -18.74 7.11 -15.50
CA GLU A 82 -18.61 6.51 -14.18
C GLU A 82 -17.89 7.45 -13.18
N GLY A 83 -17.40 8.61 -13.64
CA GLY A 83 -16.71 9.59 -12.82
C GLY A 83 -15.29 9.19 -12.42
N VAL A 84 -14.76 9.88 -11.41
CA VAL A 84 -13.38 9.70 -10.92
C VAL A 84 -13.28 8.45 -10.07
N LYS A 85 -12.25 7.66 -10.33
CA LYS A 85 -11.82 6.52 -9.51
C LYS A 85 -10.40 6.76 -9.00
N PHE A 86 -10.02 6.09 -7.92
CA PHE A 86 -8.64 6.12 -7.44
C PHE A 86 -7.87 4.90 -7.92
N TRP A 87 -6.79 5.16 -8.63
CA TRP A 87 -5.83 4.14 -9.04
C TRP A 87 -4.68 4.07 -8.06
N GLY A 88 -4.55 2.94 -7.34
CA GLY A 88 -3.48 2.71 -6.38
C GLY A 88 -2.32 1.91 -6.99
N PHE A 89 -1.09 2.38 -6.83
CA PHE A 89 0.12 1.76 -7.35
C PHE A 89 1.30 1.87 -6.37
N GLY A 90 2.34 1.07 -6.61
CA GLY A 90 3.54 1.06 -5.77
C GLY A 90 4.63 2.00 -6.29
N LYS A 91 5.73 2.04 -5.53
CA LYS A 91 6.87 2.93 -5.76
C LYS A 91 7.44 2.88 -7.19
N THR A 92 7.52 1.70 -7.81
CA THR A 92 8.08 1.55 -9.17
C THR A 92 7.28 2.33 -10.21
N VAL A 93 5.95 2.15 -10.21
CA VAL A 93 5.05 2.88 -11.13
C VAL A 93 5.08 4.38 -10.82
N TYR A 94 5.15 4.75 -9.54
CA TYR A 94 5.27 6.15 -9.15
C TYR A 94 6.53 6.81 -9.72
N GLN A 95 7.67 6.14 -9.61
CA GLN A 95 8.93 6.63 -10.17
C GLN A 95 8.89 6.74 -11.70
N GLU A 96 8.26 5.79 -12.40
CA GLU A 96 8.07 5.87 -13.86
C GLU A 96 7.21 7.08 -14.24
N LEU A 97 6.13 7.36 -13.51
CA LEU A 97 5.28 8.54 -13.75
C LEU A 97 6.01 9.85 -13.45
N LEU A 98 6.75 9.92 -12.35
CA LEU A 98 7.54 11.11 -11.99
C LEU A 98 8.62 11.42 -13.04
N ALA A 99 9.24 10.38 -13.62
CA ALA A 99 10.23 10.57 -14.69
C ALA A 99 9.60 11.21 -15.94
N VAL A 100 8.36 10.83 -16.28
CA VAL A 100 7.62 11.46 -17.40
C VAL A 100 7.21 12.90 -17.07
N ILE A 101 6.73 13.15 -15.83
CA ILE A 101 6.33 14.50 -15.40
C ILE A 101 7.53 15.46 -15.36
N ALA A 102 8.71 14.95 -15.02
CA ALA A 102 9.94 15.74 -15.00
C ALA A 102 10.48 16.07 -16.42
N ASP A 103 9.98 15.40 -17.45
CA ASP A 103 10.39 15.60 -18.82
C ASP A 103 9.54 16.73 -19.47
N PRO A 104 10.15 17.89 -19.83
CA PRO A 104 9.42 19.02 -20.36
C PRO A 104 8.70 18.73 -21.69
N ASP A 105 9.11 17.73 -22.46
CA ASP A 105 8.49 17.36 -23.72
C ASP A 105 7.08 16.78 -23.54
N TYR A 106 6.78 16.26 -22.36
CA TYR A 106 5.45 15.75 -22.04
C TYR A 106 4.49 16.82 -21.54
N GLY A 107 5.00 17.91 -20.95
CA GLY A 107 4.16 18.94 -20.33
C GLY A 107 3.34 18.40 -19.17
N ASP A 108 2.26 19.10 -18.83
CA ASP A 108 1.35 18.64 -17.77
C ASP A 108 0.46 17.49 -18.28
N ILE A 109 0.78 16.27 -17.88
CA ILE A 109 0.00 15.09 -18.26
C ILE A 109 -1.39 15.05 -17.61
N THR A 110 -1.64 15.88 -16.60
CA THR A 110 -2.91 15.93 -15.86
C THR A 110 -3.85 17.02 -16.34
N ASP A 111 -3.39 17.89 -17.25
CA ASP A 111 -4.19 19.00 -17.80
C ASP A 111 -5.54 18.50 -18.32
N ALA A 112 -6.62 19.21 -18.00
CA ALA A 112 -7.99 18.80 -18.32
C ALA A 112 -8.27 18.77 -19.84
N THR A 113 -7.61 19.63 -20.61
CA THR A 113 -7.82 19.81 -22.06
C THR A 113 -6.70 19.22 -22.90
N ASN A 114 -5.45 19.40 -22.47
CA ASN A 114 -4.24 19.04 -23.21
C ASN A 114 -3.37 18.01 -22.47
N GLY A 115 -3.93 17.29 -21.51
CA GLY A 115 -3.20 16.27 -20.80
C GLY A 115 -2.99 14.98 -21.63
N ARG A 116 -2.40 13.95 -21.00
CA ARG A 116 -2.04 12.71 -21.71
C ARG A 116 -2.62 11.47 -21.04
N ASP A 117 -3.01 10.52 -21.84
CA ASP A 117 -3.51 9.24 -21.37
C ASP A 117 -2.37 8.30 -20.97
N ILE A 118 -2.66 7.41 -20.03
CA ILE A 118 -1.73 6.40 -19.53
C ILE A 118 -2.28 5.02 -19.86
N GLY A 119 -1.52 4.28 -20.66
CA GLY A 119 -1.72 2.84 -20.83
C GLY A 119 -1.16 2.09 -19.64
N ILE A 120 -1.95 1.19 -19.06
CA ILE A 120 -1.54 0.33 -17.95
C ILE A 120 -1.59 -1.11 -18.45
N GLU A 121 -0.48 -1.80 -18.37
CA GLU A 121 -0.36 -3.23 -18.67
C GLU A 121 0.02 -3.98 -17.39
N ARG A 122 -0.71 -5.05 -17.08
CA ARG A 122 -0.40 -5.90 -15.95
C ARG A 122 -0.07 -7.31 -16.43
N GLN A 123 1.11 -7.75 -16.11
CA GLN A 123 1.56 -9.12 -16.27
C GLN A 123 1.29 -9.90 -14.98
N THR A 124 0.76 -11.10 -15.12
CA THR A 124 0.61 -12.05 -14.01
C THR A 124 1.97 -12.50 -13.48
N PRO A 125 2.06 -13.12 -12.29
CA PRO A 125 3.29 -13.69 -11.79
C PRO A 125 3.97 -14.66 -12.77
N ALA A 126 3.19 -15.48 -13.46
CA ALA A 126 3.69 -16.43 -14.45
C ALA A 126 4.30 -15.75 -15.68
N GLU A 127 3.65 -14.70 -16.19
CA GLU A 127 4.13 -13.93 -17.34
C GLU A 127 5.36 -13.07 -17.00
N ALA A 128 5.41 -12.55 -15.78
CA ALA A 128 6.50 -11.69 -15.31
C ALA A 128 7.71 -12.47 -14.77
N GLY A 129 7.59 -13.78 -14.60
CA GLY A 129 8.65 -14.63 -14.05
C GLY A 129 9.01 -14.33 -12.58
N ASN A 130 8.07 -13.78 -11.80
CA ASN A 130 8.26 -13.46 -10.38
C ASN A 130 6.96 -13.71 -9.60
N GLN A 131 7.03 -13.74 -8.27
CA GLN A 131 5.85 -14.07 -7.43
C GLN A 131 4.79 -12.96 -7.34
N TYR A 132 5.06 -11.73 -7.81
CA TYR A 132 4.14 -10.58 -7.64
C TYR A 132 3.50 -10.10 -8.93
N GLY A 133 3.98 -10.56 -10.10
CA GLY A 133 3.65 -9.98 -11.39
C GLY A 133 4.34 -8.63 -11.62
N LYS A 134 4.03 -7.98 -12.73
CA LYS A 134 4.59 -6.67 -13.10
C LYS A 134 3.49 -5.76 -13.63
N THR A 135 3.51 -4.51 -13.19
CA THR A 135 2.70 -3.46 -13.80
C THR A 135 3.63 -2.51 -14.53
N THR A 136 3.36 -2.27 -15.79
CA THR A 136 4.10 -1.32 -16.63
C THR A 136 3.15 -0.21 -17.06
N VAL A 137 3.64 1.01 -17.08
CA VAL A 137 2.89 2.17 -17.52
C VAL A 137 3.51 2.78 -18.77
N ARG A 138 2.69 3.31 -19.63
CA ARG A 138 3.13 4.03 -20.83
C ARG A 138 2.27 5.26 -21.04
N VAL A 139 2.86 6.44 -20.89
CA VAL A 139 2.18 7.70 -21.21
C VAL A 139 2.10 7.83 -22.72
N LYS A 140 0.91 8.13 -23.24
CA LYS A 140 0.68 8.29 -24.67
C LYS A 140 1.20 9.64 -25.14
N PRO A 141 1.79 9.73 -26.35
CA PRO A 141 2.37 10.97 -26.86
C PRO A 141 1.31 12.02 -27.22
N ASN A 142 0.08 11.59 -27.54
CA ASN A 142 -0.97 12.50 -27.97
C ASN A 142 -1.60 13.20 -26.77
N GLN A 143 -1.78 14.51 -26.90
CA GLN A 143 -2.59 15.31 -25.98
C GLN A 143 -4.07 15.16 -26.34
N THR A 144 -4.90 14.99 -25.31
CA THR A 144 -6.36 14.85 -25.46
C THR A 144 -7.06 15.51 -24.28
N ALA A 145 -8.31 15.93 -24.44
CA ALA A 145 -9.13 16.37 -23.33
C ALA A 145 -9.59 15.17 -22.48
N ILE A 146 -9.95 15.42 -21.21
CA ILE A 146 -10.60 14.40 -20.36
C ILE A 146 -11.91 13.93 -21.02
N THR A 147 -12.72 14.89 -21.47
CA THR A 147 -13.96 14.69 -22.23
C THR A 147 -14.26 15.96 -23.04
N GLU A 148 -15.01 15.79 -24.12
CA GLU A 148 -15.52 16.92 -24.93
C GLU A 148 -16.85 17.50 -24.36
N ASP A 149 -17.49 16.78 -23.43
CA ASP A 149 -18.72 17.23 -22.77
C ASP A 149 -18.36 18.13 -21.56
N ALA A 150 -18.67 19.41 -21.67
CA ALA A 150 -18.39 20.41 -20.65
C ALA A 150 -19.13 20.14 -19.32
N THR A 151 -20.34 19.56 -19.38
CA THR A 151 -21.13 19.21 -18.20
C THR A 151 -20.49 18.06 -17.45
N LEU A 152 -20.06 17.03 -18.20
CA LEU A 152 -19.36 15.88 -17.66
C LEU A 152 -17.99 16.28 -17.10
N LEU A 153 -17.26 17.18 -17.78
CA LEU A 153 -15.99 17.69 -17.27
C LEU A 153 -16.16 18.38 -15.90
N THR A 154 -17.16 19.27 -15.79
CA THR A 154 -17.48 19.94 -14.53
C THR A 154 -17.81 18.92 -13.44
N SER A 155 -18.60 17.91 -13.76
CA SER A 155 -18.95 16.83 -12.81
C SER A 155 -17.70 16.05 -12.36
N ILE A 156 -16.79 15.71 -13.27
CA ILE A 156 -15.52 15.00 -12.97
C ILE A 156 -14.64 15.85 -12.05
N MET A 157 -14.57 17.16 -12.27
CA MET A 157 -13.71 18.04 -11.49
C MET A 157 -14.29 18.35 -10.10
N ASP A 158 -15.61 18.46 -9.99
CA ASP A 158 -16.27 18.92 -8.75
C ASP A 158 -16.70 17.78 -7.82
N ASN A 159 -16.99 16.59 -8.35
CA ASN A 159 -17.53 15.47 -7.59
C ASN A 159 -16.47 14.44 -7.18
N GLN A 160 -15.24 14.88 -6.89
CA GLN A 160 -14.19 13.98 -6.41
C GLN A 160 -14.32 13.72 -4.91
N SER A 161 -14.29 12.46 -4.54
CA SER A 161 -14.21 12.06 -3.13
C SER A 161 -12.84 12.42 -2.53
N ASP A 162 -12.81 12.66 -1.23
CA ASP A 162 -11.56 12.77 -0.49
C ASP A 162 -11.05 11.36 -0.15
N LEU A 163 -9.93 10.97 -0.77
CA LEU A 163 -9.34 9.63 -0.57
C LEU A 163 -9.02 9.36 0.90
N THR A 164 -8.55 10.38 1.62
CA THR A 164 -8.14 10.23 3.02
C THR A 164 -9.31 9.88 3.93
N LYS A 165 -10.55 10.25 3.53
CA LYS A 165 -11.78 9.94 4.26
C LYS A 165 -12.40 8.58 3.87
N LEU A 166 -11.90 7.95 2.81
CA LEU A 166 -12.36 6.62 2.40
C LEU A 166 -11.75 5.50 3.24
N TYR A 167 -10.64 5.76 3.91
CA TYR A 167 -9.98 4.81 4.80
C TYR A 167 -10.28 5.19 6.26
N ASN A 168 -10.64 4.20 7.05
CA ASN A 168 -10.74 4.38 8.49
C ASN A 168 -9.32 4.40 9.07
N GLU A 169 -8.96 5.51 9.71
CA GLU A 169 -7.70 5.62 10.42
C GLU A 169 -7.86 4.98 11.80
N PRO A 170 -7.05 3.95 12.11
CA PRO A 170 -7.07 3.34 13.43
C PRO A 170 -6.45 4.28 14.46
N THR A 171 -6.89 4.15 15.70
CA THR A 171 -6.25 4.79 16.84
C THR A 171 -4.92 4.12 17.16
N TYR A 172 -4.07 4.79 17.93
CA TYR A 172 -2.80 4.24 18.41
C TYR A 172 -3.02 2.92 19.17
N ASP A 173 -4.03 2.88 20.06
CA ASP A 173 -4.36 1.70 20.86
C ASP A 173 -4.87 0.53 20.01
N GLU A 174 -5.73 0.80 19.01
CA GLU A 174 -6.19 -0.24 18.08
C GLU A 174 -5.03 -0.88 17.30
N LEU A 175 -4.04 -0.09 16.89
CA LEU A 175 -2.84 -0.61 16.23
C LEU A 175 -1.93 -1.38 17.19
N LYS A 176 -1.79 -0.92 18.44
CA LYS A 176 -1.06 -1.62 19.48
C LYS A 176 -1.69 -3.00 19.75
N ASP A 177 -3.02 -3.07 19.89
CA ASP A 177 -3.75 -4.32 20.09
C ASP A 177 -3.62 -5.27 18.88
N ALA A 178 -3.67 -4.73 17.67
CA ALA A 178 -3.47 -5.50 16.44
C ALA A 178 -2.04 -6.06 16.37
N LEU A 179 -1.04 -5.28 16.78
CA LEU A 179 0.34 -5.73 16.89
C LEU A 179 0.50 -6.83 17.95
N GLN A 180 -0.10 -6.67 19.10
CA GLN A 180 -0.07 -7.68 20.17
C GLN A 180 -0.71 -9.00 19.71
N THR A 181 -1.85 -8.92 19.02
CA THR A 181 -2.50 -10.10 18.41
C THR A 181 -1.61 -10.78 17.37
N PHE A 182 -0.87 -9.98 16.58
CA PHE A 182 0.07 -10.51 15.59
C PHE A 182 1.26 -11.24 16.24
N LEU A 183 1.77 -10.72 17.35
CA LEU A 183 2.88 -11.32 18.09
C LEU A 183 2.47 -12.56 18.88
N ASN A 184 1.25 -12.57 19.42
CA ASN A 184 0.68 -13.65 20.22
C ASN A 184 -0.60 -14.18 19.55
N PRO A 185 -0.50 -14.93 18.44
CA PRO A 185 -1.67 -15.52 17.80
C PRO A 185 -2.29 -16.51 18.78
N SER A 186 -3.51 -16.23 19.23
CA SER A 186 -4.30 -17.18 20.04
C SER A 186 -4.55 -18.43 19.22
N ASP A 187 -4.44 -19.61 19.85
CA ASP A 187 -4.62 -20.93 19.23
C ASP A 187 -6.05 -21.23 18.70
N ASP A 188 -6.94 -20.24 18.70
CA ASP A 188 -8.37 -20.40 18.38
C ASP A 188 -8.71 -20.35 16.88
N THR A 189 -7.73 -20.39 15.98
CA THR A 189 -8.04 -20.45 14.55
C THR A 189 -7.41 -21.66 13.86
N GLN A 190 -7.63 -22.84 14.43
CA GLN A 190 -7.59 -24.09 13.65
C GLN A 190 -8.99 -24.43 13.18
N THR A 191 -9.35 -24.03 11.98
CA THR A 191 -10.43 -24.71 11.25
C THR A 191 -9.98 -24.99 9.83
N THR A 192 -9.69 -26.28 9.66
CA THR A 192 -9.80 -27.12 8.46
C THR A 192 -9.00 -26.76 7.19
N THR A 193 -7.99 -27.55 6.90
CA THR A 193 -8.18 -28.63 5.94
C THR A 193 -7.15 -29.74 6.20
N ALA A 194 -7.66 -30.87 6.67
CA ALA A 194 -6.92 -32.11 6.76
C ALA A 194 -6.75 -32.72 5.36
N THR A 195 -5.59 -33.27 5.08
CA THR A 195 -5.51 -34.65 4.61
C THR A 195 -4.05 -35.13 4.65
N ALA A 196 -3.87 -36.14 5.45
CA ALA A 196 -2.85 -37.13 5.66
C ALA A 196 -1.72 -37.28 4.63
N SER A 197 -0.48 -37.39 5.11
CA SER A 197 0.26 -38.65 5.09
C SER A 197 1.59 -38.51 5.84
N THR A 198 1.71 -39.30 6.90
CA THR A 198 2.85 -40.02 7.49
C THR A 198 4.22 -39.83 6.85
N THR A 199 5.24 -39.40 7.61
CA THR A 199 6.36 -40.22 8.10
C THR A 199 7.50 -39.34 8.66
N THR A 200 7.75 -39.47 9.96
CA THR A 200 9.03 -39.57 10.74
C THR A 200 10.24 -38.66 10.33
N THR A 201 10.78 -38.09 11.47
CA THR A 201 12.15 -37.52 11.64
C THR A 201 12.26 -36.03 11.32
N GLU A 202 12.61 -35.11 12.21
CA GLU A 202 13.56 -35.03 13.31
C GLU A 202 13.31 -33.79 14.17
N GLN A 203 13.43 -33.93 15.47
CA GLN A 203 13.48 -32.86 16.48
C GLN A 203 14.77 -32.05 16.35
N VAL A 204 14.77 -30.92 15.68
CA VAL A 204 15.83 -29.87 15.82
C VAL A 204 15.31 -28.47 15.61
N ALA A 205 14.11 -28.25 15.03
CA ALA A 205 13.64 -26.90 14.67
C ALA A 205 12.87 -26.15 15.78
N THR A 206 12.62 -26.77 16.93
CA THR A 206 11.70 -26.22 17.95
C THR A 206 12.38 -25.26 18.94
N GLN A 207 13.69 -25.32 19.12
CA GLN A 207 14.37 -24.46 20.12
C GLN A 207 14.67 -23.06 19.60
N THR A 208 14.99 -22.89 18.35
CA THR A 208 15.33 -21.56 17.76
C THR A 208 14.09 -20.67 17.59
N ALA A 209 12.94 -21.26 17.30
CA ALA A 209 11.69 -20.52 17.13
C ALA A 209 11.11 -20.02 18.49
N THR A 210 11.37 -20.74 19.58
CA THR A 210 10.88 -20.37 20.92
C THR A 210 11.69 -19.21 21.50
N THR A 211 13.00 -19.19 21.32
CA THR A 211 13.89 -18.11 21.82
C THR A 211 13.59 -16.79 21.11
N ALA A 212 13.43 -16.81 19.76
CA ALA A 212 13.12 -15.61 19.00
C ALA A 212 11.73 -15.01 19.32
N LYS A 213 10.75 -15.85 19.71
CA LYS A 213 9.43 -15.36 20.16
C LYS A 213 9.51 -14.67 21.53
N THR A 214 10.32 -15.17 22.43
CA THR A 214 10.50 -14.59 23.78
C THR A 214 11.17 -13.22 23.67
N ASP A 215 12.24 -13.09 22.90
CA ASP A 215 12.96 -11.83 22.70
C ASP A 215 12.07 -10.72 22.08
N VAL A 216 11.19 -11.08 21.16
CA VAL A 216 10.27 -10.13 20.52
C VAL A 216 9.14 -9.69 21.44
N ALA A 217 8.61 -10.61 22.28
CA ALA A 217 7.61 -10.28 23.29
C ALA A 217 8.20 -9.34 24.35
N ASP A 218 9.42 -9.62 24.82
CA ASP A 218 10.15 -8.76 25.77
C ASP A 218 10.41 -7.37 25.15
N ALA A 219 10.73 -7.28 23.88
CA ALA A 219 10.90 -5.99 23.18
C ALA A 219 9.59 -5.19 23.12
N PHE A 220 8.45 -5.85 22.94
CA PHE A 220 7.13 -5.23 22.97
C PHE A 220 6.82 -4.70 24.38
N ASP A 221 6.99 -5.52 25.42
CA ASP A 221 6.71 -5.13 26.79
C ASP A 221 7.59 -3.97 27.24
N ASN A 222 8.87 -3.96 26.87
CA ASN A 222 9.79 -2.86 27.15
C ASN A 222 9.42 -1.54 26.46
N LEU A 223 8.72 -1.59 25.32
CA LEU A 223 8.34 -0.37 24.60
C LEU A 223 7.00 0.20 25.08
N PHE A 224 6.03 -0.66 25.42
CA PHE A 224 4.65 -0.23 25.62
C PHE A 224 4.12 -0.40 27.05
N ASN A 225 4.77 -1.19 27.89
CA ASN A 225 4.26 -1.55 29.22
C ASN A 225 5.21 -1.15 30.38
N ASN A 226 6.31 -0.42 30.10
CA ASN A 226 7.22 0.15 31.10
C ASN A 226 7.03 1.65 31.27
#